data_f5a1d36e78c96570e55a68bfc07e84a0
#
_entry.id   f5a1d36e78c96570e55a68bfc07e84a0
#
_cell.length_a   1.000
_cell.length_b   1.000
_cell.length_c   1.000
_cell.angle_alpha   90.00
_cell.angle_beta   90.00
_cell.angle_gamma   90.00
#
_symmetry.space_group_name_H-M   'P 1'
#
loop_
_entity.id
_entity.type
_entity.pdbx_description
1 polymer ?
#
loop_
_entity_poly.entity_id
_entity_poly.type
_entity_poly.pdbx_seq_one_letter_code
_entity_poly.pdbx_strand_id
1 'polypeptide(L)'
;MSAPKRFLDTNVLLYLLSGDDSKADRAESELNAGGVVSVQVLNEFASVASRKLRMSIAEIREVLAAIRAVCTIVPVGVETHDLGLQVAERYGLSIYGAMIAAAALLAGCKTIVSEDMQDGQILEGNLRVCNPFGKR
;
A
#
# COMPACT_ATOMS: atom_id res chain seq x y z
N MET A 1 19.48 -11.47 -10.70
CA MET A 1 19.12 -10.42 -9.72
C MET A 1 17.63 -10.20 -9.69
N SER A 2 17.08 -10.10 -8.50
CA SER A 2 15.66 -9.79 -8.38
C SER A 2 15.44 -8.29 -8.57
N ALA A 3 14.26 -7.92 -9.04
CA ALA A 3 13.87 -6.53 -9.14
C ALA A 3 13.77 -5.92 -7.73
N PRO A 4 13.98 -4.60 -7.60
CA PRO A 4 13.78 -3.94 -6.33
C PRO A 4 12.35 -4.15 -5.83
N LYS A 5 12.19 -4.31 -4.53
CA LYS A 5 10.89 -4.52 -3.93
C LYS A 5 10.06 -3.24 -3.98
N ARG A 6 8.78 -3.41 -4.27
CA ARG A 6 7.80 -2.34 -4.32
C ARG A 6 6.72 -2.61 -3.28
N PHE A 7 6.37 -1.60 -2.52
CA PHE A 7 5.28 -1.69 -1.55
C PHE A 7 4.04 -1.02 -2.15
N LEU A 8 2.87 -1.63 -1.96
CA LEU A 8 1.62 -1.10 -2.49
C LEU A 8 0.76 -0.56 -1.34
N ASP A 9 0.42 0.73 -1.42
CA ASP A 9 -0.45 1.37 -0.44
C ASP A 9 -1.91 0.95 -0.65
N THR A 10 -2.73 1.14 0.37
CA THR A 10 -4.12 0.71 0.38
C THR A 10 -4.93 1.23 -0.80
N ASN A 11 -4.78 2.52 -1.12
CA ASN A 11 -5.56 3.12 -2.20
C ASN A 11 -5.30 2.49 -3.56
N VAL A 12 -4.08 2.03 -3.78
CA VAL A 12 -3.75 1.34 -5.03
C VAL A 12 -4.61 0.09 -5.16
N LEU A 13 -4.73 -0.68 -4.08
CA LEU A 13 -5.53 -1.89 -4.10
C LEU A 13 -7.03 -1.59 -4.19
N LEU A 14 -7.47 -0.53 -3.53
CA LEU A 14 -8.89 -0.15 -3.57
C LEU A 14 -9.34 0.22 -4.99
N TYR A 15 -8.44 0.75 -5.80
CA TYR A 15 -8.77 1.08 -7.18
C TYR A 15 -9.08 -0.16 -8.03
N LEU A 16 -8.70 -1.37 -7.58
CA LEU A 16 -9.13 -2.60 -8.26
C LEU A 16 -10.66 -2.70 -8.29
N LEU A 17 -11.34 -2.09 -7.32
CA LEU A 17 -12.79 -2.13 -7.19
C LEU A 17 -13.44 -0.87 -7.75
N SER A 18 -12.68 -0.01 -8.42
CA SER A 18 -13.17 1.27 -8.92
C SER A 18 -14.09 1.09 -10.13
N GLY A 19 -15.11 1.94 -10.21
CA GLY A 19 -15.93 2.04 -11.41
C GLY A 19 -15.25 2.79 -12.55
N ASP A 20 -14.12 3.44 -12.27
CA ASP A 20 -13.32 4.11 -13.27
C ASP A 20 -12.34 3.10 -13.87
N ASP A 21 -12.59 2.68 -15.11
CA ASP A 21 -11.81 1.65 -15.78
C ASP A 21 -10.33 1.98 -15.86
N SER A 22 -9.99 3.25 -16.07
CA SER A 22 -8.60 3.68 -16.16
C SER A 22 -7.85 3.43 -14.85
N LYS A 23 -8.49 3.76 -13.71
CA LYS A 23 -7.88 3.53 -12.40
C LYS A 23 -7.82 2.06 -12.06
N ALA A 24 -8.88 1.31 -12.36
CA ALA A 24 -8.91 -0.12 -12.10
C ALA A 24 -7.84 -0.86 -12.92
N ASP A 25 -7.70 -0.51 -14.19
CA ASP A 25 -6.70 -1.10 -15.07
C ASP A 25 -5.28 -0.80 -14.57
N ARG A 26 -5.05 0.42 -14.13
CA ARG A 26 -3.73 0.81 -13.62
C ARG A 26 -3.42 0.06 -12.34
N ALA A 27 -4.40 -0.06 -11.44
CA ALA A 27 -4.23 -0.81 -10.20
C ALA A 27 -3.92 -2.27 -10.49
N GLU A 28 -4.63 -2.87 -11.44
CA GLU A 28 -4.39 -4.25 -11.83
C GLU A 28 -2.97 -4.42 -12.38
N SER A 29 -2.52 -3.49 -13.19
CA SER A 29 -1.16 -3.50 -13.73
C SER A 29 -0.12 -3.43 -12.61
N GLU A 30 -0.34 -2.55 -11.61
CA GLU A 30 0.57 -2.45 -10.48
C GLU A 30 0.59 -3.73 -9.66
N LEU A 31 -0.57 -4.32 -9.43
CA LEU A 31 -0.68 -5.58 -8.70
C LEU A 31 0.00 -6.72 -9.43
N ASN A 32 -0.20 -6.81 -10.74
CA ASN A 32 0.37 -7.89 -11.56
C ASN A 32 1.90 -7.83 -11.61
N ALA A 33 2.47 -6.66 -11.41
CA ALA A 33 3.92 -6.52 -11.33
C ALA A 33 4.48 -7.11 -10.02
N GLY A 34 3.58 -7.46 -9.10
CA GLY A 34 3.96 -8.00 -7.79
C GLY A 34 4.32 -6.91 -6.82
N GLY A 35 4.36 -7.26 -5.55
CA GLY A 35 4.71 -6.27 -4.54
C GLY A 35 4.63 -6.82 -3.15
N VAL A 36 4.85 -5.92 -2.19
CA VAL A 36 4.77 -6.18 -0.76
C VAL A 36 3.62 -5.35 -0.22
N VAL A 37 2.81 -5.94 0.64
CA VAL A 37 1.79 -5.21 1.40
C VAL A 37 1.90 -5.63 2.86
N SER A 38 1.43 -4.77 3.76
CA SER A 38 1.42 -5.11 5.18
C SER A 38 0.04 -5.57 5.61
N VAL A 39 -0.03 -6.20 6.78
CA VAL A 39 -1.32 -6.58 7.38
C VAL A 39 -2.19 -5.34 7.58
N GLN A 40 -1.61 -4.18 7.89
CA GLN A 40 -2.38 -2.94 8.00
C GLN A 40 -3.10 -2.61 6.69
N VAL A 41 -2.42 -2.75 5.56
CA VAL A 41 -3.03 -2.50 4.24
C VAL A 41 -4.21 -3.43 4.02
N LEU A 42 -4.06 -4.72 4.36
CA LEU A 42 -5.15 -5.69 4.23
C LEU A 42 -6.34 -5.28 5.10
N ASN A 43 -6.08 -4.84 6.33
CA ASN A 43 -7.13 -4.42 7.25
C ASN A 43 -7.84 -3.14 6.79
N GLU A 44 -7.08 -2.17 6.29
CA GLU A 44 -7.67 -0.95 5.76
C GLU A 44 -8.51 -1.22 4.52
N PHE A 45 -8.02 -2.09 3.64
CA PHE A 45 -8.79 -2.51 2.47
C PHE A 45 -10.12 -3.13 2.90
N ALA A 46 -10.07 -4.07 3.84
CA ALA A 46 -11.27 -4.75 4.33
C ALA A 46 -12.25 -3.75 4.96
N SER A 47 -11.74 -2.82 5.74
CA SER A 47 -12.55 -1.82 6.40
C SER A 47 -13.29 -0.93 5.39
N VAL A 48 -12.59 -0.41 4.40
CA VAL A 48 -13.18 0.46 3.38
C VAL A 48 -14.17 -0.32 2.51
N ALA A 49 -13.79 -1.52 2.08
CA ALA A 49 -14.66 -2.35 1.25
C ALA A 49 -15.98 -2.67 1.96
N SER A 50 -15.90 -2.95 3.25
CA SER A 50 -17.08 -3.25 4.06
C SER A 50 -17.95 -2.01 4.24
N ARG A 51 -17.36 -0.89 4.65
CA ARG A 51 -18.12 0.31 5.03
C ARG A 51 -18.62 1.12 3.84
N LYS A 52 -17.78 1.31 2.84
CA LYS A 52 -18.09 2.18 1.71
C LYS A 52 -18.69 1.42 0.52
N LEU A 53 -18.18 0.22 0.25
CA LEU A 53 -18.63 -0.55 -0.90
C LEU A 53 -19.65 -1.62 -0.52
N ARG A 54 -19.95 -1.75 0.76
CA ARG A 54 -20.97 -2.67 1.28
C ARG A 54 -20.74 -4.11 0.88
N MET A 55 -19.49 -4.49 0.75
CA MET A 55 -19.13 -5.85 0.43
C MET A 55 -19.28 -6.75 1.65
N SER A 56 -19.69 -7.98 1.42
CA SER A 56 -19.74 -8.97 2.49
C SER A 56 -18.33 -9.43 2.86
N ILE A 57 -18.20 -10.01 4.04
CA ILE A 57 -16.91 -10.57 4.46
C ILE A 57 -16.46 -11.65 3.48
N ALA A 58 -17.39 -12.47 2.97
CA ALA A 58 -17.05 -13.51 2.01
C ALA A 58 -16.47 -12.91 0.72
N GLU A 59 -17.08 -11.83 0.22
CA GLU A 59 -16.59 -11.13 -0.96
C GLU A 59 -15.21 -10.51 -0.72
N ILE A 60 -15.02 -9.90 0.45
CA ILE A 60 -13.74 -9.30 0.83
C ILE A 60 -12.66 -10.37 0.89
N ARG A 61 -12.96 -11.52 1.48
CA ARG A 61 -12.01 -12.63 1.54
C ARG A 61 -11.56 -13.08 0.16
N GLU A 62 -12.48 -13.15 -0.79
CA GLU A 62 -12.12 -13.55 -2.16
C GLU A 62 -11.14 -12.58 -2.82
N VAL A 63 -11.40 -11.28 -2.69
CA VAL A 63 -10.51 -10.27 -3.27
C VAL A 63 -9.16 -10.31 -2.58
N LEU A 64 -9.14 -10.38 -1.24
CA LEU A 64 -7.89 -10.41 -0.49
C LEU A 64 -7.10 -11.68 -0.78
N ALA A 65 -7.77 -12.82 -1.02
CA ALA A 65 -7.07 -14.05 -1.39
C ALA A 65 -6.33 -13.87 -2.71
N ALA A 66 -6.95 -13.19 -3.67
CA ALA A 66 -6.32 -12.92 -4.96
C ALA A 66 -5.10 -11.99 -4.80
N ILE A 67 -5.24 -10.96 -3.97
CA ILE A 67 -4.12 -10.05 -3.69
C ILE A 67 -2.98 -10.82 -3.02
N ARG A 68 -3.30 -11.63 -2.02
CA ARG A 68 -2.29 -12.39 -1.28
C ARG A 68 -1.60 -13.45 -2.13
N ALA A 69 -2.23 -13.89 -3.20
CA ALA A 69 -1.63 -14.87 -4.11
C ALA A 69 -0.45 -14.28 -4.90
N VAL A 70 -0.44 -12.96 -5.11
CA VAL A 70 0.60 -12.31 -5.93
C VAL A 70 1.49 -11.35 -5.15
N CYS A 71 1.19 -11.11 -3.88
CA CYS A 71 1.97 -10.18 -3.04
C CYS A 71 2.61 -10.91 -1.87
N THR A 72 3.73 -10.38 -1.40
CA THR A 72 4.32 -10.78 -0.13
C THR A 72 3.64 -9.99 0.97
N ILE A 73 3.19 -10.66 2.02
CA ILE A 73 2.52 -10.00 3.14
C ILE A 73 3.49 -9.89 4.31
N VAL A 74 3.67 -8.68 4.83
CA VAL A 74 4.56 -8.45 5.98
C VAL A 74 3.74 -8.08 7.21
N PRO A 75 4.21 -8.49 8.40
CA PRO A 75 3.50 -8.17 9.65
C PRO A 75 3.68 -6.71 10.04
N VAL A 76 2.83 -6.26 10.96
CA VAL A 76 2.98 -4.97 11.62
C VAL A 76 3.27 -5.26 13.09
N GLY A 77 4.48 -4.95 13.52
CA GLY A 77 4.92 -5.20 14.88
C GLY A 77 5.30 -3.92 15.61
N VAL A 78 5.91 -4.09 16.78
CA VAL A 78 6.36 -2.96 17.59
C VAL A 78 7.40 -2.13 16.85
N GLU A 79 8.29 -2.79 16.13
CA GLU A 79 9.29 -2.09 15.29
C GLU A 79 8.64 -1.17 14.28
N THR A 80 7.56 -1.65 13.64
CA THR A 80 6.81 -0.85 12.66
C THR A 80 6.23 0.38 13.33
N HIS A 81 5.68 0.20 14.53
CA HIS A 81 5.10 1.29 15.30
C HIS A 81 6.14 2.36 15.62
N ASP A 82 7.28 1.94 16.16
CA ASP A 82 8.33 2.88 16.56
C ASP A 82 8.87 3.65 15.37
N LEU A 83 9.19 2.97 14.29
CA LEU A 83 9.69 3.61 13.08
C LEU A 83 8.61 4.50 12.46
N GLY A 84 7.36 4.07 12.50
CA GLY A 84 6.25 4.85 11.99
C GLY A 84 6.11 6.19 12.70
N LEU A 85 6.26 6.23 14.01
CA LEU A 85 6.21 7.50 14.75
C LEU A 85 7.36 8.42 14.35
N GLN A 86 8.54 7.86 14.15
CA GLN A 86 9.70 8.62 13.69
C GLN A 86 9.46 9.23 12.30
N VAL A 87 8.91 8.44 11.40
CA VAL A 87 8.60 8.89 10.04
C VAL A 87 7.51 9.95 10.06
N ALA A 88 6.47 9.77 10.88
CA ALA A 88 5.40 10.74 11.01
C ALA A 88 5.94 12.09 11.47
N GLU A 89 6.81 12.07 12.47
CA GLU A 89 7.40 13.29 13.01
C GLU A 89 8.30 13.98 11.99
N ARG A 90 9.16 13.21 11.33
CA ARG A 90 10.16 13.76 10.41
C ARG A 90 9.55 14.34 9.14
N TYR A 91 8.52 13.70 8.61
CA TYR A 91 7.97 14.07 7.30
C TYR A 91 6.57 14.66 7.36
N GLY A 92 5.99 14.74 8.54
CA GLY A 92 4.64 15.30 8.69
C GLY A 92 3.55 14.44 8.10
N LEU A 93 3.76 13.14 8.01
CA LEU A 93 2.77 12.21 7.48
C LEU A 93 1.73 11.88 8.56
N SER A 94 0.55 11.46 8.13
CA SER A 94 -0.44 10.92 9.06
C SER A 94 0.11 9.68 9.72
N ILE A 95 -0.42 9.34 10.90
CA ILE A 95 0.05 8.16 11.64
C ILE A 95 -0.07 6.90 10.80
N TYR A 96 -1.22 6.68 10.17
CA TYR A 96 -1.41 5.44 9.40
C TYR A 96 -0.56 5.43 8.13
N GLY A 97 -0.42 6.56 7.44
CA GLY A 97 0.47 6.65 6.29
C GLY A 97 1.92 6.40 6.66
N ALA A 98 2.34 6.93 7.81
CA ALA A 98 3.70 6.72 8.32
C ALA A 98 3.94 5.26 8.70
N MET A 99 2.93 4.58 9.26
CA MET A 99 3.03 3.15 9.60
C MET A 99 3.18 2.31 8.34
N ILE A 100 2.48 2.67 7.27
CA ILE A 100 2.60 1.99 5.99
C ILE A 100 4.00 2.18 5.43
N ALA A 101 4.52 3.41 5.46
CA ALA A 101 5.89 3.69 5.01
C ALA A 101 6.91 2.93 5.84
N ALA A 102 6.70 2.85 7.16
CA ALA A 102 7.60 2.11 8.05
C ALA A 102 7.63 0.62 7.70
N ALA A 103 6.47 0.03 7.41
CA ALA A 103 6.40 -1.37 7.00
C ALA A 103 7.18 -1.59 5.70
N ALA A 104 7.07 -0.66 4.76
CA ALA A 104 7.82 -0.73 3.50
C ALA A 104 9.32 -0.66 3.75
N LEU A 105 9.76 0.24 4.62
CA LEU A 105 11.18 0.40 4.97
C LEU A 105 11.72 -0.87 5.63
N LEU A 106 10.99 -1.42 6.59
CA LEU A 106 11.43 -2.63 7.30
C LEU A 106 11.46 -3.85 6.38
N ALA A 107 10.61 -3.87 5.36
CA ALA A 107 10.60 -4.96 4.38
C ALA A 107 11.72 -4.80 3.33
N GLY A 108 12.49 -3.73 3.38
CA GLY A 108 13.57 -3.49 2.43
C GLY A 108 13.09 -3.01 1.06
N CYS A 109 11.89 -2.43 1.00
CA CYS A 109 11.37 -1.91 -0.26
C CYS A 109 12.12 -0.65 -0.68
N LYS A 110 12.27 -0.47 -1.99
CA LYS A 110 12.89 0.72 -2.55
C LYS A 110 11.86 1.73 -3.03
N THR A 111 10.64 1.27 -3.28
CA THR A 111 9.55 2.11 -3.79
C THR A 111 8.29 1.82 -3.00
N ILE A 112 7.54 2.87 -2.70
CA ILE A 112 6.18 2.74 -2.22
C ILE A 112 5.25 3.37 -3.26
N VAL A 113 4.32 2.58 -3.76
CA VAL A 113 3.33 3.02 -4.76
C VAL A 113 2.15 3.58 -3.98
N SER A 114 1.93 4.88 -4.09
CA SER A 114 0.93 5.56 -3.27
C SER A 114 0.43 6.81 -3.99
N GLU A 115 -0.86 7.08 -3.85
CA GLU A 115 -1.45 8.30 -4.35
C GLU A 115 -1.48 9.39 -3.26
N ASP A 116 -1.39 8.97 -2.00
CA ASP A 116 -1.58 9.89 -0.87
C ASP A 116 -0.33 10.63 -0.43
N MET A 117 0.84 10.17 -0.89
CA MET A 117 2.11 10.79 -0.53
C MET A 117 2.65 11.56 -1.72
N GLN A 118 3.59 12.45 -1.46
CA GLN A 118 4.17 13.28 -2.51
C GLN A 118 5.02 12.44 -3.47
N ASP A 119 4.64 12.44 -4.73
CA ASP A 119 5.36 11.71 -5.77
C ASP A 119 6.82 12.17 -5.85
N GLY A 120 7.73 11.20 -5.87
CA GLY A 120 9.17 11.47 -5.95
C GLY A 120 9.85 11.71 -4.63
N GLN A 121 9.11 11.84 -3.54
CA GLN A 121 9.72 12.05 -2.21
C GLN A 121 10.52 10.82 -1.79
N ILE A 122 11.67 11.06 -1.15
CA ILE A 122 12.50 9.99 -0.61
C ILE A 122 12.36 10.00 0.91
N LEU A 123 11.97 8.88 1.48
CA LEU A 123 11.80 8.73 2.92
C LEU A 123 12.98 7.95 3.49
N GLU A 124 13.58 8.45 4.55
CA GLU A 124 14.73 7.86 5.24
C GLU A 124 15.88 7.53 4.28
N GLY A 125 16.03 8.35 3.22
CA GLY A 125 17.10 8.21 2.24
C GLY A 125 17.01 6.98 1.34
N ASN A 126 15.94 6.22 1.42
CA ASN A 126 15.92 4.88 0.85
C ASN A 126 14.62 4.48 0.15
N LEU A 127 13.50 5.01 0.58
CA LEU A 127 12.19 4.63 0.06
C LEU A 127 11.62 5.77 -0.80
N ARG A 128 11.43 5.49 -2.08
CA ARG A 128 10.92 6.49 -3.01
C ARG A 128 9.41 6.34 -3.19
N VAL A 129 8.69 7.45 -3.11
CA VAL A 129 7.26 7.48 -3.38
C VAL A 129 7.02 7.56 -4.89
N CYS A 130 6.13 6.72 -5.39
CA CYS A 130 5.74 6.70 -6.79
C CYS A 130 4.21 6.73 -6.88
N ASN A 131 3.67 7.73 -7.59
CA ASN A 131 2.22 7.82 -7.83
C ASN A 131 1.96 7.45 -9.29
N PRO A 132 1.40 6.25 -9.57
CA PRO A 132 1.17 5.81 -10.95
C PRO A 132 -0.14 6.32 -11.54
N PHE A 133 -0.95 7.04 -10.75
CA PHE A 133 -2.28 7.49 -11.19
C PHE A 133 -2.24 8.85 -11.87
N GLY A 134 -1.05 9.38 -12.08
CA GLY A 134 -0.88 10.61 -12.79
C GLY A 134 -1.11 11.85 -11.94
N LYS A 135 -1.17 12.97 -12.63
CA LYS A 135 -1.32 14.25 -11.96
C LYS A 135 -2.76 14.59 -11.74
N ARG A 136 -2.95 15.42 -10.77
CA ARG A 136 -4.24 16.04 -10.55
C ARG A 136 -4.24 17.46 -11.01
#